data_1ec03e52e3d65d523e5d07a68a80db75
#
_entry.id   1ec03e52e3d65d523e5d07a68a80db75
#
_cell.length_a   1.000
_cell.length_b   1.000
_cell.length_c   1.000
_cell.angle_alpha   90.00
_cell.angle_beta   90.00
_cell.angle_gamma   90.00
#
_symmetry.space_group_name_H-M   'P 1'
#
loop_
_entity.id
_entity.type
_entity.pdbx_description
1 polymer ?
#
loop_
_entity_poly.entity_id
_entity_poly.type
_entity_poly.pdbx_seq_one_letter_code
_entity_poly.pdbx_strand_id
1 'polypeptide(L)'
;LGAERTIPAAAAYKMDFIEIALLDTSVVDAHHTRDLLAKHEMRAVCSLGLPRESWASVNPDGAIAHLIDAMDYTKEMGGEALSGVTYGGIGERSGVPPTEAEYDNIARALEVAAKYAKTLGIAFGIEPVNRYESHLINTSWQAKEMIDKIGADNIFIHLDTYHMNIEEKGAGNGILAAREHLRYIHLSESDRGTPGEGTCD
;
A
#
# COMPACT_ATOMS: atom_id res chain seq x y z
N LEU A 1 -14.80 9.85 -8.23
CA LEU A 1 -15.02 9.48 -9.64
C LEU A 1 -15.37 8.01 -9.65
N GLY A 2 -16.57 7.64 -10.13
CA GLY A 2 -17.01 6.23 -10.13
C GLY A 2 -16.23 5.37 -11.13
N ALA A 3 -16.20 4.07 -10.88
CA ALA A 3 -15.53 3.07 -11.72
C ALA A 3 -15.93 3.20 -13.20
N GLU A 4 -17.22 3.54 -13.46
CA GLU A 4 -17.79 3.74 -14.81
C GLU A 4 -17.09 4.81 -15.65
N ARG A 5 -16.42 5.77 -15.02
CA ARG A 5 -15.68 6.83 -15.73
C ARG A 5 -14.20 6.55 -15.76
N THR A 6 -13.66 6.03 -14.66
CA THR A 6 -12.20 5.90 -14.48
C THR A 6 -11.64 4.72 -15.26
N ILE A 7 -12.30 3.55 -15.21
CA ILE A 7 -11.82 2.35 -15.89
C ILE A 7 -11.84 2.51 -17.41
N PRO A 8 -12.95 2.97 -18.06
CA PRO A 8 -12.94 3.21 -19.49
C PRO A 8 -11.92 4.28 -19.93
N ALA A 9 -11.72 5.32 -19.12
CA ALA A 9 -10.73 6.36 -19.41
C ALA A 9 -9.30 5.80 -19.37
N ALA A 10 -8.95 5.04 -18.32
CA ALA A 10 -7.64 4.39 -18.22
C ALA A 10 -7.37 3.46 -19.43
N ALA A 11 -8.36 2.65 -19.80
CA ALA A 11 -8.27 1.79 -20.99
C ALA A 11 -8.09 2.57 -22.29
N ALA A 12 -8.80 3.70 -22.45
CA ALA A 12 -8.65 4.58 -23.62
C ALA A 12 -7.25 5.19 -23.73
N TYR A 13 -6.59 5.45 -22.59
CA TYR A 13 -5.19 5.87 -22.50
C TYR A 13 -4.20 4.71 -22.61
N LYS A 14 -4.66 3.48 -22.81
CA LYS A 14 -3.83 2.27 -22.93
C LYS A 14 -2.98 2.00 -21.68
N MET A 15 -3.54 2.28 -20.50
CA MET A 15 -2.93 1.88 -19.25
C MET A 15 -3.07 0.38 -19.07
N ASP A 16 -2.04 -0.29 -18.52
CA ASP A 16 -2.03 -1.74 -18.31
C ASP A 16 -2.87 -2.15 -17.09
N PHE A 17 -2.97 -1.28 -16.09
CA PHE A 17 -3.75 -1.52 -14.88
C PHE A 17 -4.19 -0.20 -14.22
N ILE A 18 -5.08 -0.32 -13.25
CA ILE A 18 -5.56 0.79 -12.42
C ILE A 18 -5.38 0.46 -10.95
N GLU A 19 -5.06 1.47 -10.13
CA GLU A 19 -5.11 1.35 -8.68
C GLU A 19 -6.45 1.84 -8.14
N ILE A 20 -7.03 1.03 -7.24
CA ILE A 20 -8.32 1.30 -6.59
C ILE A 20 -8.09 1.46 -5.09
N ALA A 21 -8.32 2.68 -4.59
CA ALA A 21 -8.20 2.96 -3.17
C ALA A 21 -9.39 2.38 -2.40
N LEU A 22 -9.12 1.49 -1.44
CA LEU A 22 -10.09 0.87 -0.55
C LEU A 22 -10.13 1.59 0.81
N LEU A 23 -10.35 2.91 0.78
CA LEU A 23 -10.48 3.71 2.00
C LEU A 23 -11.84 3.51 2.69
N ASP A 24 -12.86 3.21 1.89
CA ASP A 24 -14.22 2.88 2.33
C ASP A 24 -14.80 1.89 1.33
N THR A 25 -14.86 0.63 1.71
CA THR A 25 -15.38 -0.47 0.87
C THR A 25 -16.88 -0.35 0.63
N SER A 26 -17.62 0.39 1.46
CA SER A 26 -19.07 0.56 1.30
C SER A 26 -19.48 1.37 0.07
N VAL A 27 -18.55 2.16 -0.49
CA VAL A 27 -18.79 3.01 -1.68
C VAL A 27 -18.28 2.39 -2.99
N VAL A 28 -17.65 1.22 -2.92
CA VAL A 28 -17.13 0.51 -4.10
C VAL A 28 -17.94 -0.77 -4.28
N ASP A 29 -18.60 -0.96 -5.41
CA ASP A 29 -19.25 -2.22 -5.76
C ASP A 29 -18.23 -3.16 -6.41
N ALA A 30 -17.82 -4.21 -5.69
CA ALA A 30 -16.78 -5.14 -6.13
C ALA A 30 -17.19 -5.90 -7.40
N HIS A 31 -18.40 -6.39 -7.48
CA HIS A 31 -18.89 -7.14 -8.64
C HIS A 31 -18.99 -6.26 -9.87
N HIS A 32 -19.59 -5.08 -9.72
CA HIS A 32 -19.68 -4.11 -10.81
C HIS A 32 -18.29 -3.65 -11.30
N THR A 33 -17.39 -3.39 -10.37
CA THR A 33 -15.99 -3.01 -10.70
C THR A 33 -15.28 -4.12 -11.46
N ARG A 34 -15.40 -5.37 -11.01
CA ARG A 34 -14.84 -6.54 -11.71
C ARG A 34 -15.37 -6.66 -13.14
N ASP A 35 -16.68 -6.49 -13.32
CA ASP A 35 -17.28 -6.61 -14.65
C ASP A 35 -16.82 -5.51 -15.59
N LEU A 36 -16.59 -4.28 -15.08
CA LEU A 36 -15.99 -3.19 -15.85
C LEU A 36 -14.53 -3.46 -16.19
N LEU A 37 -13.72 -3.95 -15.24
CA LEU A 37 -12.34 -4.34 -15.48
C LEU A 37 -12.24 -5.40 -16.59
N ALA A 38 -13.06 -6.45 -16.50
CA ALA A 38 -13.11 -7.51 -17.50
C ALA A 38 -13.55 -6.98 -18.87
N LYS A 39 -14.58 -6.14 -18.92
CA LYS A 39 -15.09 -5.52 -20.17
C LYS A 39 -14.02 -4.69 -20.89
N HIS A 40 -13.15 -4.03 -20.14
CA HIS A 40 -12.11 -3.14 -20.68
C HIS A 40 -10.72 -3.78 -20.71
N GLU A 41 -10.61 -5.08 -20.40
CA GLU A 41 -9.35 -5.83 -20.36
C GLU A 41 -8.29 -5.19 -19.44
N MET A 42 -8.76 -4.55 -18.36
CA MET A 42 -7.92 -3.84 -17.39
C MET A 42 -7.61 -4.72 -16.18
N ARG A 43 -6.36 -4.68 -15.74
CA ARG A 43 -5.92 -5.26 -14.47
C ARG A 43 -6.13 -4.25 -13.34
N ALA A 44 -6.17 -4.71 -12.09
CA ALA A 44 -6.30 -3.84 -10.94
C ALA A 44 -5.37 -4.26 -9.80
N VAL A 45 -4.86 -3.26 -9.09
CA VAL A 45 -4.26 -3.39 -7.76
C VAL A 45 -5.10 -2.54 -6.80
N CYS A 46 -5.06 -2.86 -5.51
CA CYS A 46 -5.77 -2.10 -4.49
C CYS A 46 -4.79 -1.50 -3.49
N SER A 47 -5.17 -0.37 -2.90
CA SER A 47 -4.41 0.26 -1.83
C SER A 47 -5.32 0.74 -0.70
N LEU A 48 -4.76 0.80 0.51
CA LEU A 48 -5.45 1.36 1.68
C LEU A 48 -4.47 2.00 2.67
N GLY A 49 -5.02 2.79 3.58
CA GLY A 49 -4.46 3.07 4.89
C GLY A 49 -5.47 2.61 5.94
N LEU A 50 -4.99 2.05 7.06
CA LEU A 50 -5.85 1.54 8.11
C LEU A 50 -6.62 2.70 8.78
N PRO A 51 -7.91 2.54 9.06
CA PRO A 51 -8.66 3.50 9.86
C PRO A 51 -8.14 3.49 11.30
N ARG A 52 -8.37 4.57 12.03
CA ARG A 52 -7.77 4.81 13.34
C ARG A 52 -8.01 3.69 14.36
N GLU A 53 -9.19 3.13 14.37
CA GLU A 53 -9.58 2.01 15.23
C GLU A 53 -8.85 0.71 14.93
N SER A 54 -8.23 0.61 13.75
CA SER A 54 -7.51 -0.57 13.25
C SER A 54 -6.01 -0.32 13.04
N TRP A 55 -5.42 0.74 13.60
CA TRP A 55 -3.97 0.96 13.50
C TRP A 55 -3.21 -0.20 14.13
N ALA A 56 -2.36 -0.87 13.36
CA ALA A 56 -1.69 -2.09 13.78
C ALA A 56 -0.77 -1.88 15.00
N SER A 57 -0.18 -0.70 15.15
CA SER A 57 0.71 -0.35 16.26
C SER A 57 0.04 -0.49 17.64
N VAL A 58 -1.28 -0.23 17.71
CA VAL A 58 -2.05 -0.21 18.97
C VAL A 58 -3.18 -1.24 19.02
N ASN A 59 -3.67 -1.70 17.87
CA ASN A 59 -4.76 -2.67 17.77
C ASN A 59 -4.47 -3.70 16.64
N PRO A 60 -3.48 -4.59 16.82
CA PRO A 60 -3.11 -5.56 15.79
C PRO A 60 -4.27 -6.51 15.40
N ASP A 61 -5.17 -6.86 16.31
CA ASP A 61 -6.32 -7.72 15.99
C ASP A 61 -7.34 -6.98 15.11
N GLY A 62 -7.59 -5.71 15.37
CA GLY A 62 -8.41 -4.85 14.49
C GLY A 62 -7.78 -4.67 13.11
N ALA A 63 -6.45 -4.50 13.05
CA ALA A 63 -5.72 -4.44 11.79
C ALA A 63 -5.85 -5.72 10.98
N ILE A 64 -5.68 -6.88 11.62
CA ILE A 64 -5.83 -8.20 10.99
C ILE A 64 -7.23 -8.34 10.37
N ALA A 65 -8.28 -8.06 11.14
CA ALA A 65 -9.64 -8.16 10.65
C ALA A 65 -9.88 -7.24 9.44
N HIS A 66 -9.46 -5.99 9.51
CA HIS A 66 -9.61 -5.02 8.42
C HIS A 66 -8.83 -5.42 7.16
N LEU A 67 -7.60 -5.92 7.32
CA LEU A 67 -6.77 -6.37 6.19
C LEU A 67 -7.36 -7.61 5.52
N ILE A 68 -7.91 -8.56 6.28
CA ILE A 68 -8.59 -9.75 5.74
C ILE A 68 -9.80 -9.31 4.92
N ASP A 69 -10.68 -8.46 5.46
CA ASP A 69 -11.85 -7.95 4.75
C ASP A 69 -11.44 -7.21 3.45
N ALA A 70 -10.41 -6.37 3.50
CA ALA A 70 -9.91 -5.67 2.33
C ALA A 70 -9.30 -6.62 1.27
N MET A 71 -8.65 -7.70 1.69
CA MET A 71 -8.11 -8.72 0.79
C MET A 71 -9.23 -9.53 0.11
N ASP A 72 -10.27 -9.91 0.85
CA ASP A 72 -11.43 -10.58 0.30
C ASP A 72 -12.09 -9.68 -0.75
N TYR A 73 -12.24 -8.41 -0.43
CA TYR A 73 -12.80 -7.42 -1.35
C TYR A 73 -11.91 -7.23 -2.60
N THR A 74 -10.59 -7.15 -2.42
CA THR A 74 -9.63 -7.11 -3.52
C THR A 74 -9.78 -8.32 -4.43
N LYS A 75 -9.89 -9.52 -3.85
CA LYS A 75 -10.06 -10.76 -4.60
C LYS A 75 -11.38 -10.81 -5.35
N GLU A 76 -12.46 -10.38 -4.73
CA GLU A 76 -13.81 -10.32 -5.34
C GLU A 76 -13.84 -9.39 -6.56
N MET A 77 -13.15 -8.26 -6.50
CA MET A 77 -12.97 -7.34 -7.63
C MET A 77 -12.08 -7.89 -8.75
N GLY A 78 -11.35 -8.98 -8.52
CA GLY A 78 -10.33 -9.48 -9.45
C GLY A 78 -9.01 -8.74 -9.36
N GLY A 79 -8.76 -8.01 -8.25
CA GLY A 79 -7.50 -7.35 -7.99
C GLY A 79 -6.35 -8.35 -7.73
N GLU A 80 -5.14 -7.96 -8.11
CA GLU A 80 -3.95 -8.83 -8.05
C GLU A 80 -3.10 -8.57 -6.81
N ALA A 81 -3.25 -7.41 -6.19
CA ALA A 81 -2.47 -7.01 -5.02
C ALA A 81 -3.27 -6.06 -4.12
N LEU A 82 -2.93 -6.09 -2.82
CA LEU A 82 -3.30 -5.07 -1.84
C LEU A 82 -2.02 -4.48 -1.24
N SER A 83 -1.89 -3.16 -1.24
CA SER A 83 -0.72 -2.43 -0.77
C SER A 83 -1.10 -1.15 -0.03
N GLY A 84 -0.16 -0.23 0.15
CA GLY A 84 -0.34 1.04 0.84
C GLY A 84 0.13 1.02 2.29
N VAL A 85 -0.46 1.85 3.15
CA VAL A 85 -0.11 1.96 4.57
C VAL A 85 -0.82 0.85 5.36
N THR A 86 -0.52 -0.41 5.00
CA THR A 86 -1.16 -1.61 5.56
C THR A 86 -0.77 -1.90 7.02
N TYR A 87 0.21 -1.18 7.55
CA TYR A 87 0.71 -1.29 8.92
C TYR A 87 0.16 -0.21 9.87
N GLY A 88 -0.53 0.80 9.32
CA GLY A 88 -1.02 1.94 10.09
C GLY A 88 -1.92 2.83 9.26
N GLY A 89 -2.09 4.08 9.68
CA GLY A 89 -2.95 5.04 9.02
C GLY A 89 -2.27 6.37 8.73
N ILE A 90 -2.81 7.10 7.76
CA ILE A 90 -2.38 8.47 7.50
C ILE A 90 -2.74 9.36 8.69
N GLY A 91 -1.75 10.07 9.21
CA GLY A 91 -1.88 10.90 10.39
C GLY A 91 -1.55 10.17 11.71
N GLU A 92 -1.11 8.93 11.66
CA GLU A 92 -0.65 8.17 12.83
C GLU A 92 0.72 8.68 13.32
N ARG A 93 0.69 9.66 14.22
CA ARG A 93 1.89 10.32 14.74
C ARG A 93 1.84 10.43 16.25
N SER A 94 2.80 9.79 16.93
CA SER A 94 2.94 9.86 18.40
C SER A 94 3.71 11.11 18.88
N GLY A 95 4.48 11.75 17.98
CA GLY A 95 5.40 12.84 18.31
C GLY A 95 6.72 12.36 18.93
N VAL A 96 6.93 11.06 19.03
CA VAL A 96 8.15 10.41 19.52
C VAL A 96 8.55 9.30 18.54
N PRO A 97 9.80 8.80 18.57
CA PRO A 97 10.20 7.65 17.76
C PRO A 97 9.34 6.42 18.05
N PRO A 98 9.13 5.54 17.05
CA PRO A 98 8.37 4.31 17.26
C PRO A 98 9.06 3.42 18.30
N THR A 99 8.25 2.67 19.03
CA THR A 99 8.70 1.72 20.05
C THR A 99 8.79 0.31 19.49
N GLU A 100 9.58 -0.56 20.15
CA GLU A 100 9.62 -1.99 19.80
C GLU A 100 8.24 -2.66 19.92
N ALA A 101 7.44 -2.27 20.90
CA ALA A 101 6.08 -2.81 21.07
C ALA A 101 5.16 -2.47 19.88
N GLU A 102 5.27 -1.26 19.32
CA GLU A 102 4.55 -0.88 18.10
C GLU A 102 5.01 -1.72 16.91
N TYR A 103 6.32 -1.90 16.74
CA TYR A 103 6.86 -2.74 15.68
C TYR A 103 6.50 -4.23 15.84
N ASP A 104 6.45 -4.75 17.06
CA ASP A 104 6.01 -6.13 17.34
C ASP A 104 4.53 -6.33 16.98
N ASN A 105 3.68 -5.37 17.33
CA ASN A 105 2.27 -5.39 16.97
C ASN A 105 2.07 -5.33 15.45
N ILE A 106 2.80 -4.45 14.75
CA ILE A 106 2.78 -4.34 13.29
C ILE A 106 3.24 -5.66 12.66
N ALA A 107 4.38 -6.21 13.09
CA ALA A 107 4.91 -7.46 12.56
C ALA A 107 3.89 -8.61 12.70
N ARG A 108 3.25 -8.74 13.87
CA ARG A 108 2.20 -9.73 14.11
C ARG A 108 1.02 -9.56 13.14
N ALA A 109 0.55 -8.34 12.94
CA ALA A 109 -0.59 -8.08 12.06
C ALA A 109 -0.24 -8.42 10.61
N LEU A 110 0.91 -7.94 10.13
CA LEU A 110 1.37 -8.16 8.75
C LEU A 110 1.70 -9.63 8.47
N GLU A 111 2.23 -10.38 9.45
CA GLU A 111 2.49 -11.82 9.32
C GLU A 111 1.20 -12.61 9.05
N VAL A 112 0.15 -12.33 9.82
CA VAL A 112 -1.16 -12.98 9.63
C VAL A 112 -1.77 -12.57 8.28
N ALA A 113 -1.73 -11.30 7.95
CA ALA A 113 -2.22 -10.76 6.68
C ALA A 113 -1.48 -11.38 5.48
N ALA A 114 -0.15 -11.47 5.53
CA ALA A 114 0.65 -12.10 4.47
C ALA A 114 0.30 -13.57 4.25
N LYS A 115 0.11 -14.34 5.33
CA LYS A 115 -0.34 -15.73 5.24
C LYS A 115 -1.70 -15.83 4.58
N TYR A 116 -2.63 -14.95 4.92
CA TYR A 116 -3.96 -14.93 4.33
C TYR A 116 -3.92 -14.54 2.84
N ALA A 117 -3.20 -13.48 2.47
CA ALA A 117 -2.99 -13.07 1.08
C ALA A 117 -2.47 -14.23 0.20
N LYS A 118 -1.55 -15.03 0.74
CA LYS A 118 -1.01 -16.21 0.06
C LYS A 118 -2.11 -17.26 -0.25
N THR A 119 -3.09 -17.44 0.64
CA THR A 119 -4.22 -18.37 0.39
C THR A 119 -5.15 -17.88 -0.72
N LEU A 120 -5.28 -16.56 -0.88
CA LEU A 120 -6.08 -15.94 -1.94
C LEU A 120 -5.33 -15.83 -3.27
N GLY A 121 -4.01 -16.03 -3.28
CA GLY A 121 -3.16 -15.83 -4.44
C GLY A 121 -3.05 -14.37 -4.88
N ILE A 122 -3.13 -13.43 -3.92
CA ILE A 122 -2.87 -12.00 -4.15
C ILE A 122 -1.52 -11.59 -3.54
N ALA A 123 -0.86 -10.61 -4.15
CA ALA A 123 0.33 -10.03 -3.57
C ALA A 123 -0.04 -9.04 -2.45
N PHE A 124 0.81 -8.95 -1.42
CA PHE A 124 0.60 -8.07 -0.29
C PHE A 124 1.79 -7.13 -0.11
N GLY A 125 1.57 -5.84 0.04
CA GLY A 125 2.63 -4.83 0.08
C GLY A 125 2.51 -3.86 1.23
N ILE A 126 3.65 -3.22 1.54
CA ILE A 126 3.76 -2.12 2.49
C ILE A 126 4.39 -0.91 1.80
N GLU A 127 3.86 0.27 2.09
CA GLU A 127 4.33 1.54 1.56
C GLU A 127 4.91 2.40 2.68
N PRO A 128 6.23 2.66 2.69
CA PRO A 128 6.81 3.69 3.55
C PRO A 128 6.26 5.06 3.18
N VAL A 129 5.71 5.78 4.15
CA VAL A 129 5.21 7.15 3.94
C VAL A 129 6.02 8.14 4.77
N ASN A 130 6.00 9.41 4.37
CA ASN A 130 6.81 10.42 5.04
C ASN A 130 6.40 10.68 6.50
N ARG A 131 7.32 11.25 7.28
CA ARG A 131 7.16 11.55 8.72
C ARG A 131 6.00 12.45 9.08
N TYR A 132 5.43 13.17 8.11
CA TYR A 132 4.26 14.01 8.34
C TYR A 132 2.96 13.20 8.28
N GLU A 133 3.01 12.01 7.69
CA GLU A 133 1.87 11.10 7.55
C GLU A 133 1.91 9.93 8.53
N SER A 134 3.10 9.41 8.86
CA SER A 134 3.26 8.36 9.87
C SER A 134 4.60 8.51 10.60
N HIS A 135 4.67 8.05 11.85
CA HIS A 135 5.93 7.98 12.60
C HIS A 135 6.59 6.60 12.56
N LEU A 136 5.96 5.62 11.88
CA LEU A 136 6.31 4.21 11.99
C LEU A 136 7.35 3.76 10.95
N ILE A 137 6.95 3.67 9.68
CA ILE A 137 7.81 3.20 8.58
C ILE A 137 7.90 4.30 7.53
N ASN A 138 9.06 4.95 7.43
CA ASN A 138 9.26 6.12 6.58
C ASN A 138 10.24 5.88 5.44
N THR A 139 11.13 4.89 5.55
CA THR A 139 12.17 4.63 4.56
C THR A 139 12.08 3.22 4.00
N SER A 140 12.65 3.03 2.82
CA SER A 140 12.82 1.70 2.20
C SER A 140 13.56 0.73 3.11
N TRP A 141 14.55 1.22 3.85
CA TRP A 141 15.31 0.42 4.81
C TRP A 141 14.42 -0.08 5.96
N GLN A 142 13.61 0.80 6.57
CA GLN A 142 12.69 0.40 7.63
C GLN A 142 11.63 -0.60 7.14
N ALA A 143 11.13 -0.43 5.91
CA ALA A 143 10.24 -1.41 5.30
C ALA A 143 10.91 -2.77 5.12
N LYS A 144 12.17 -2.79 4.65
CA LYS A 144 12.94 -4.03 4.53
C LYS A 144 13.16 -4.69 5.90
N GLU A 145 13.56 -3.93 6.92
CA GLU A 145 13.74 -4.45 8.29
C GLU A 145 12.44 -5.07 8.83
N MET A 146 11.29 -4.44 8.54
CA MET A 146 9.99 -5.01 8.92
C MET A 146 9.71 -6.32 8.19
N ILE A 147 9.97 -6.42 6.89
CA ILE A 147 9.80 -7.68 6.13
C ILE A 147 10.73 -8.77 6.66
N ASP A 148 11.99 -8.43 6.94
CA ASP A 148 12.96 -9.36 7.52
C ASP A 148 12.49 -9.86 8.91
N LYS A 149 11.94 -8.96 9.74
CA LYS A 149 11.38 -9.30 11.07
C LYS A 149 10.20 -10.28 10.96
N ILE A 150 9.33 -10.09 9.96
CA ILE A 150 8.17 -10.97 9.71
C ILE A 150 8.60 -12.32 9.14
N GLY A 151 9.63 -12.33 8.29
CA GLY A 151 10.11 -13.54 7.61
C GLY A 151 9.16 -14.09 6.55
N ALA A 152 8.23 -13.27 6.03
CA ALA A 152 7.30 -13.67 4.98
C ALA A 152 7.92 -13.45 3.59
N ASP A 153 7.73 -14.41 2.70
CA ASP A 153 8.28 -14.40 1.33
C ASP A 153 7.37 -13.72 0.29
N ASN A 154 6.18 -13.29 0.69
CA ASN A 154 5.15 -12.73 -0.19
C ASN A 154 4.77 -11.29 0.11
N ILE A 155 5.52 -10.61 0.98
CA ILE A 155 5.37 -9.16 1.19
C ILE A 155 6.32 -8.42 0.26
N PHE A 156 5.80 -7.42 -0.46
CA PHE A 156 6.60 -6.54 -1.29
C PHE A 156 6.65 -5.10 -0.75
N ILE A 157 7.61 -4.33 -1.21
CA ILE A 157 7.72 -2.90 -0.94
C ILE A 157 7.09 -2.15 -2.10
N HIS A 158 6.20 -1.23 -1.76
CA HIS A 158 5.63 -0.20 -2.61
C HIS A 158 6.32 1.13 -2.26
N LEU A 159 6.94 1.80 -3.22
CA LEU A 159 7.58 3.09 -3.01
C LEU A 159 6.77 4.21 -3.68
N ASP A 160 6.86 5.42 -3.13
CA ASP A 160 6.33 6.64 -3.74
C ASP A 160 7.46 7.69 -3.74
N THR A 161 7.79 8.23 -4.90
CA THR A 161 8.88 9.20 -5.05
C THR A 161 8.67 10.48 -4.26
N TYR A 162 7.42 10.89 -4.01
CA TYR A 162 7.11 12.00 -3.11
C TYR A 162 7.56 11.72 -1.66
N HIS A 163 7.24 10.53 -1.13
CA HIS A 163 7.67 10.14 0.21
C HIS A 163 9.19 9.98 0.27
N MET A 164 9.78 9.36 -0.74
CA MET A 164 11.23 9.17 -0.85
C MET A 164 11.98 10.50 -0.91
N ASN A 165 11.45 11.51 -1.61
CA ASN A 165 12.07 12.83 -1.68
C ASN A 165 12.19 13.52 -0.31
N ILE A 166 11.30 13.18 0.63
CA ILE A 166 11.33 13.73 2.01
C ILE A 166 12.26 12.91 2.92
N GLU A 167 12.27 11.58 2.77
CA GLU A 167 12.86 10.68 3.77
C GLU A 167 14.18 10.05 3.35
N GLU A 168 14.40 9.82 2.06
CA GLU A 168 15.59 9.11 1.59
C GLU A 168 16.77 10.04 1.33
N LYS A 169 17.98 9.52 1.42
CA LYS A 169 19.18 10.22 1.00
C LYS A 169 19.43 10.00 -0.50
N GLY A 170 18.48 10.46 -1.32
CA GLY A 170 18.42 10.23 -2.76
C GLY A 170 17.54 9.00 -3.12
N ALA A 171 16.66 9.15 -4.13
CA ALA A 171 15.73 8.13 -4.56
C ALA A 171 16.44 6.82 -4.97
N GLY A 172 17.56 6.92 -5.68
CA GLY A 172 18.36 5.76 -6.08
C GLY A 172 18.81 4.88 -4.91
N ASN A 173 19.19 5.49 -3.77
CA ASN A 173 19.56 4.72 -2.57
C ASN A 173 18.38 3.98 -1.96
N GLY A 174 17.21 4.62 -1.92
CA GLY A 174 15.97 3.97 -1.44
C GLY A 174 15.58 2.79 -2.32
N ILE A 175 15.63 2.95 -3.65
CA ILE A 175 15.36 1.86 -4.60
C ILE A 175 16.35 0.70 -4.40
N LEU A 176 17.64 0.99 -4.25
CA LEU A 176 18.66 -0.04 -4.01
C LEU A 176 18.45 -0.76 -2.68
N ALA A 177 18.01 -0.07 -1.63
CA ALA A 177 17.70 -0.68 -0.34
C ALA A 177 16.49 -1.63 -0.43
N ALA A 178 15.47 -1.26 -1.21
CA ALA A 178 14.25 -2.04 -1.40
C ALA A 178 14.37 -3.15 -2.45
N ARG A 179 15.42 -3.19 -3.28
CA ARG A 179 15.52 -3.93 -4.56
C ARG A 179 15.02 -5.38 -4.53
N GLU A 180 15.22 -6.09 -3.44
CA GLU A 180 14.85 -7.52 -3.32
C GLU A 180 13.34 -7.71 -3.15
N HIS A 181 12.65 -6.69 -2.61
CA HIS A 181 11.23 -6.71 -2.31
C HIS A 181 10.43 -5.69 -3.13
N LEU A 182 11.09 -4.80 -3.88
CA LEU A 182 10.42 -3.74 -4.64
C LEU A 182 9.63 -4.33 -5.81
N ARG A 183 8.31 -4.04 -5.85
CA ARG A 183 7.43 -4.47 -6.94
C ARG A 183 6.53 -3.37 -7.48
N TYR A 184 6.36 -2.27 -6.76
CA TYR A 184 5.43 -1.22 -7.13
C TYR A 184 5.99 0.15 -6.79
N ILE A 185 5.79 1.13 -7.68
CA ILE A 185 6.26 2.51 -7.48
C ILE A 185 5.17 3.47 -7.94
N HIS A 186 4.81 4.42 -7.08
CA HIS A 186 4.15 5.65 -7.46
C HIS A 186 5.18 6.69 -7.91
N LEU A 187 4.99 7.24 -9.09
CA LEU A 187 5.78 8.37 -9.59
C LEU A 187 5.00 9.65 -9.33
N SER A 188 5.45 10.43 -8.38
CA SER A 188 4.85 11.68 -7.95
C SER A 188 5.95 12.71 -7.66
N GLU A 189 5.71 13.96 -8.01
CA GLU A 189 6.65 15.03 -7.71
C GLU A 189 6.63 15.49 -6.25
N SER A 190 7.60 16.34 -5.88
CA SER A 190 7.75 16.93 -4.55
C SER A 190 6.52 17.73 -4.07
N ASP A 191 5.68 18.15 -4.98
CA ASP A 191 4.41 18.85 -4.73
C ASP A 191 3.17 18.02 -5.07
N ARG A 192 3.34 16.71 -5.31
CA ARG A 192 2.30 15.78 -5.83
C ARG A 192 1.88 16.09 -7.27
N GLY A 193 2.66 16.88 -7.99
CA GLY A 193 2.42 17.25 -9.38
C GLY A 193 2.93 16.24 -10.40
N THR A 194 3.07 16.71 -11.63
CA THR A 194 3.52 15.91 -12.78
C THR A 194 5.01 15.58 -12.66
N PRO A 195 5.42 14.31 -12.85
CA PRO A 195 6.83 13.94 -12.86
C PRO A 195 7.68 14.78 -13.82
N GLY A 196 8.76 15.33 -13.30
CA GLY A 196 9.69 16.22 -14.03
C GLY A 196 9.39 17.72 -13.90
N GLU A 197 8.32 18.13 -13.22
CA GLU A 197 7.98 19.55 -12.99
C GLU A 197 8.36 20.03 -11.58
N GLY A 198 8.78 19.14 -10.69
CA GLY A 198 9.17 19.44 -9.32
C GLY A 198 10.66 19.23 -9.04
N THR A 199 11.00 18.75 -7.85
CA THR A 199 12.39 18.58 -7.36
C THR A 199 12.74 17.14 -6.99
N CYS A 200 11.93 16.14 -7.33
CA CYS A 200 12.31 14.74 -7.19
C CYS A 200 13.41 14.36 -8.17
N ASP A 201 14.45 13.65 -7.69
CA ASP A 201 15.56 13.14 -8.52
C ASP A 201 15.20 11.82 -9.21
#